data_68006cd6f3858b5d43dc76e2f8437e6f
#
_entry.id   68006cd6f3858b5d43dc76e2f8437e6f
#
_cell.length_a   1.000
_cell.length_b   1.000
_cell.length_c   1.000
_cell.angle_alpha   90.00
_cell.angle_beta   90.00
_cell.angle_gamma   90.00
#
_symmetry.space_group_name_H-M   'P 1'
#
loop_
_entity.id
_entity.type
_entity.pdbx_description
1 polymer ?
#
loop_
_entity_poly.entity_id
_entity_poly.type
_entity_poly.pdbx_seq_one_letter_code
_entity_poly.pdbx_strand_id
1 'polypeptide(L)'
;LIILSGCVGASSTGVLGTGVSIATDPRTIGTQIDDNIMQKNLSAKILLVDKNYILTVKTKVIDGRIFITGKVDDPEEKLKITKLAWETQGVRSVKNDLKIKEEFNFKQSAKGLLITSQLRTAMVFNKNIKATNYQIDTYKKKIYIYGLAITSEEKDLVIKEAKEILDVEDVIASILLVDDLRIQKK
;
A
#
# COMPACT_ATOMS: atom_id res chain seq x y z
N LEU A 1 33.41 -19.23 -27.87
CA LEU A 1 32.48 -19.70 -26.79
C LEU A 1 31.99 -18.49 -26.02
N ILE A 2 30.79 -18.00 -26.35
CA ILE A 2 30.20 -16.83 -25.70
C ILE A 2 29.26 -17.36 -24.60
N ILE A 3 29.61 -17.12 -23.35
CA ILE A 3 28.77 -17.43 -22.19
C ILE A 3 27.83 -16.21 -21.98
N LEU A 4 26.55 -16.35 -22.37
CA LEU A 4 25.50 -15.44 -21.99
C LEU A 4 25.16 -15.69 -20.52
N SER A 5 25.67 -14.83 -19.63
CA SER A 5 25.18 -14.74 -18.27
C SER A 5 23.79 -14.10 -18.30
N GLY A 6 22.74 -14.92 -18.20
CA GLY A 6 21.38 -14.45 -18.03
C GLY A 6 21.28 -13.64 -16.73
N CYS A 7 20.93 -12.35 -16.83
CA CYS A 7 20.44 -11.59 -15.70
C CYS A 7 19.18 -12.26 -15.17
N VAL A 8 19.31 -13.01 -14.09
CA VAL A 8 18.18 -13.40 -13.26
C VAL A 8 17.66 -12.10 -12.67
N GLY A 9 16.55 -11.62 -13.20
CA GLY A 9 15.84 -10.47 -12.63
C GLY A 9 15.53 -10.79 -11.17
N ALA A 10 16.22 -10.14 -10.26
CA ALA A 10 15.90 -10.18 -8.85
C ALA A 10 14.51 -9.57 -8.68
N SER A 11 13.49 -10.43 -8.67
CA SER A 11 12.20 -10.02 -8.14
C SER A 11 12.44 -9.53 -6.72
N SER A 12 11.96 -8.34 -6.40
CA SER A 12 12.11 -7.65 -5.10
C SER A 12 11.50 -8.42 -3.90
N THR A 13 11.19 -9.69 -4.08
CA THR A 13 10.73 -10.66 -3.08
C THR A 13 11.81 -11.66 -2.67
N GLY A 14 13.08 -11.41 -3.01
CA GLY A 14 14.20 -12.21 -2.51
C GLY A 14 14.29 -12.18 -1.00
N VAL A 15 14.79 -13.26 -0.40
CA VAL A 15 14.94 -13.45 1.05
C VAL A 15 15.60 -12.26 1.75
N LEU A 16 16.52 -11.55 1.08
CA LEU A 16 17.18 -10.36 1.62
C LEU A 16 16.23 -9.15 1.74
N GLY A 17 15.33 -8.95 0.76
CA GLY A 17 14.34 -7.87 0.82
C GLY A 17 13.31 -8.08 1.93
N THR A 18 12.93 -9.31 2.20
CA THR A 18 12.01 -9.66 3.29
C THR A 18 12.66 -9.43 4.65
N GLY A 19 13.94 -9.80 4.81
CA GLY A 19 14.68 -9.63 6.06
C GLY A 19 14.87 -8.16 6.44
N VAL A 20 15.19 -7.28 5.48
CA VAL A 20 15.34 -5.85 5.73
C VAL A 20 14.01 -5.20 6.09
N SER A 21 12.91 -5.59 5.42
CA SER A 21 11.57 -5.06 5.73
C SER A 21 11.13 -5.43 7.15
N ILE A 22 11.40 -6.67 7.59
CA ILE A 22 11.08 -7.13 8.95
C ILE A 22 11.88 -6.35 9.99
N ALA A 23 13.18 -6.11 9.74
CA ALA A 23 14.06 -5.41 10.67
C ALA A 23 13.70 -3.92 10.86
N THR A 24 13.04 -3.30 9.87
CA THR A 24 12.66 -1.88 9.92
C THR A 24 11.20 -1.65 10.28
N ASP A 25 10.37 -2.69 10.31
CA ASP A 25 8.95 -2.62 10.66
C ASP A 25 8.81 -2.67 12.19
N PRO A 26 8.17 -1.65 12.81
CA PRO A 26 8.04 -1.58 14.27
C PRO A 26 7.03 -2.57 14.86
N ARG A 27 6.26 -3.29 14.01
CA ARG A 27 5.33 -4.32 14.47
C ARG A 27 6.08 -5.56 14.94
N THR A 28 5.48 -6.32 15.86
CA THR A 28 6.02 -7.63 16.22
C THR A 28 6.04 -8.57 15.01
N ILE A 29 6.95 -9.53 15.00
CA ILE A 29 7.03 -10.55 13.93
C ILE A 29 5.71 -11.30 13.81
N GLY A 30 5.07 -11.65 14.93
CA GLY A 30 3.75 -12.30 14.95
C GLY A 30 2.68 -11.46 14.24
N THR A 31 2.57 -10.18 14.59
CA THR A 31 1.62 -9.26 13.94
C THR A 31 1.89 -9.12 12.45
N GLN A 32 3.15 -9.06 12.04
CA GLN A 32 3.52 -8.98 10.61
C GLN A 32 3.11 -10.26 9.86
N ILE A 33 3.29 -11.44 10.46
CA ILE A 33 2.88 -12.72 9.87
C ILE A 33 1.37 -12.76 9.73
N ASP A 34 0.62 -12.43 10.78
CA ASP A 34 -0.84 -12.43 10.77
C ASP A 34 -1.39 -11.46 9.72
N ASP A 35 -0.87 -10.25 9.66
CA ASP A 35 -1.25 -9.24 8.66
C ASP A 35 -0.95 -9.71 7.22
N ASN A 36 0.20 -10.36 7.00
CA ASN A 36 0.54 -10.92 5.70
C ASN A 36 -0.37 -12.07 5.28
N ILE A 37 -0.73 -12.97 6.19
CA ILE A 37 -1.68 -14.05 5.94
C ILE A 37 -3.05 -13.46 5.61
N MET A 38 -3.52 -12.50 6.40
CA MET A 38 -4.78 -11.79 6.16
C MET A 38 -4.81 -11.12 4.80
N GLN A 39 -3.75 -10.40 4.44
CA GLN A 39 -3.62 -9.72 3.14
C GLN A 39 -3.65 -10.71 1.97
N LYS A 40 -2.93 -11.82 2.06
CA LYS A 40 -2.92 -12.87 1.02
C LYS A 40 -4.28 -13.53 0.86
N ASN A 41 -4.94 -13.85 1.97
CA ASN A 41 -6.29 -14.46 1.96
C ASN A 41 -7.31 -13.51 1.32
N LEU A 42 -7.29 -12.24 1.68
CA LEU A 42 -8.16 -11.23 1.07
C LEU A 42 -7.86 -11.08 -0.43
N SER A 43 -6.59 -10.97 -0.81
CA SER A 43 -6.20 -10.85 -2.22
C SER A 43 -6.65 -12.06 -3.04
N ALA A 44 -6.55 -13.26 -2.49
CA ALA A 44 -7.06 -14.47 -3.14
C ALA A 44 -8.59 -14.43 -3.34
N LYS A 45 -9.34 -13.99 -2.32
CA LYS A 45 -10.80 -13.81 -2.44
C LYS A 45 -11.18 -12.75 -3.49
N ILE A 46 -10.45 -11.64 -3.54
CA ILE A 46 -10.66 -10.59 -4.54
C ILE A 46 -10.39 -11.12 -5.96
N LEU A 47 -9.36 -11.94 -6.13
CA LEU A 47 -9.05 -12.61 -7.40
C LEU A 47 -10.20 -13.50 -7.90
N LEU A 48 -10.95 -14.12 -6.98
CA LEU A 48 -12.12 -14.93 -7.31
C LEU A 48 -13.34 -14.08 -7.73
N VAL A 49 -13.37 -12.79 -7.38
CA VAL A 49 -14.40 -11.86 -7.88
C VAL A 49 -14.17 -11.55 -9.36
N ASP A 50 -12.96 -11.08 -9.67
CA ASP A 50 -12.47 -10.90 -11.04
C ASP A 50 -10.94 -11.03 -11.04
N LYS A 51 -10.42 -11.89 -11.90
CA LYS A 51 -8.96 -12.09 -12.09
C LYS A 51 -8.20 -10.83 -12.47
N ASN A 52 -8.87 -9.87 -13.12
CA ASN A 52 -8.26 -8.59 -13.49
C ASN A 52 -7.96 -7.70 -12.27
N TYR A 53 -8.64 -7.93 -11.15
CA TYR A 53 -8.43 -7.15 -9.93
C TYR A 53 -7.06 -7.39 -9.27
N ILE A 54 -6.34 -8.45 -9.62
CA ILE A 54 -4.94 -8.63 -9.20
C ILE A 54 -4.04 -7.47 -9.64
N LEU A 55 -4.38 -6.81 -10.75
CA LEU A 55 -3.62 -5.69 -11.31
C LEU A 55 -4.15 -4.32 -10.87
N THR A 56 -5.46 -4.22 -10.60
CA THR A 56 -6.14 -2.94 -10.40
C THR A 56 -6.54 -2.66 -8.96
N VAL A 57 -6.58 -3.68 -8.10
CA VAL A 57 -6.90 -3.55 -6.68
C VAL A 57 -5.68 -3.87 -5.84
N LYS A 58 -5.33 -2.98 -4.94
CA LYS A 58 -4.22 -3.14 -4.00
C LYS A 58 -4.77 -3.20 -2.58
N THR A 59 -4.24 -4.12 -1.80
CA THR A 59 -4.57 -4.27 -0.38
C THR A 59 -3.33 -4.08 0.47
N LYS A 60 -3.48 -3.47 1.63
CA LYS A 60 -2.47 -3.41 2.69
C LYS A 60 -3.13 -3.72 4.01
N VAL A 61 -2.52 -4.55 4.83
CA VAL A 61 -2.98 -4.82 6.19
C VAL A 61 -1.94 -4.37 7.19
N ILE A 62 -2.38 -3.64 8.22
CA ILE A 62 -1.53 -3.15 9.31
C ILE A 62 -2.29 -3.34 10.61
N ASP A 63 -1.81 -4.23 11.46
CA ASP A 63 -2.42 -4.58 12.77
C ASP A 63 -3.93 -4.90 12.64
N GLY A 64 -4.28 -5.74 11.65
CA GLY A 64 -5.66 -6.15 11.36
C GLY A 64 -6.53 -5.05 10.73
N ARG A 65 -5.98 -3.89 10.41
CA ARG A 65 -6.67 -2.82 9.68
C ARG A 65 -6.38 -2.95 8.19
N ILE A 66 -7.44 -3.13 7.41
CA ILE A 66 -7.37 -3.36 5.97
C ILE A 66 -7.56 -2.03 5.23
N PHE A 67 -6.63 -1.71 4.35
CA PHE A 67 -6.68 -0.57 3.43
C PHE A 67 -6.76 -1.09 2.01
N ILE A 68 -7.73 -0.62 1.23
CA ILE A 68 -7.99 -1.04 -0.14
C ILE A 68 -8.00 0.17 -1.06
N THR A 69 -7.18 0.12 -2.11
CA THR A 69 -7.10 1.15 -3.14
C THR A 69 -7.16 0.53 -4.53
N GLY A 70 -7.37 1.37 -5.52
CA GLY A 70 -7.39 0.94 -6.91
C GLY A 70 -8.70 1.25 -7.61
N LYS A 71 -9.03 0.43 -8.61
CA LYS A 71 -10.21 0.65 -9.47
C LYS A 71 -10.97 -0.64 -9.69
N VAL A 72 -12.30 -0.53 -9.68
CA VAL A 72 -13.26 -1.59 -10.00
C VAL A 72 -14.21 -1.10 -11.09
N ASP A 73 -14.93 -2.03 -11.75
CA ASP A 73 -15.75 -1.68 -12.90
C ASP A 73 -17.05 -0.97 -12.48
N ASP A 74 -17.63 -1.36 -11.35
CA ASP A 74 -18.89 -0.81 -10.89
C ASP A 74 -19.00 -0.70 -9.35
N PRO A 75 -20.03 -0.02 -8.82
CA PRO A 75 -20.26 0.13 -7.40
C PRO A 75 -20.57 -1.17 -6.67
N GLU A 76 -21.20 -2.16 -7.33
CA GLU A 76 -21.54 -3.45 -6.71
C GLU A 76 -20.30 -4.24 -6.38
N GLU A 77 -19.31 -4.23 -7.28
CA GLU A 77 -18.01 -4.86 -7.06
C GLU A 77 -17.24 -4.20 -5.93
N LYS A 78 -17.29 -2.86 -5.83
CA LYS A 78 -16.73 -2.14 -4.68
C LYS A 78 -17.37 -2.61 -3.37
N LEU A 79 -18.70 -2.76 -3.35
CA LEU A 79 -19.43 -3.25 -2.18
C LEU A 79 -19.06 -4.69 -1.86
N LYS A 80 -18.96 -5.57 -2.86
CA LYS A 80 -18.58 -6.97 -2.74
C LYS A 80 -17.17 -7.11 -2.14
N ILE A 81 -16.20 -6.35 -2.61
CA ILE A 81 -14.84 -6.33 -2.08
C ILE A 81 -14.84 -5.82 -0.63
N THR A 82 -15.65 -4.80 -0.31
CA THR A 82 -15.81 -4.32 1.07
C THR A 82 -16.31 -5.42 1.99
N LYS A 83 -17.33 -6.18 1.56
CA LYS A 83 -17.87 -7.30 2.31
C LYS A 83 -16.81 -8.39 2.54
N LEU A 84 -16.07 -8.80 1.50
CA LEU A 84 -14.98 -9.77 1.60
C LEU A 84 -13.90 -9.34 2.60
N ALA A 85 -13.60 -8.05 2.65
CA ALA A 85 -12.64 -7.51 3.61
C ALA A 85 -13.16 -7.63 5.06
N TRP A 86 -14.44 -7.33 5.31
CA TRP A 86 -15.04 -7.50 6.63
C TRP A 86 -15.19 -8.97 7.06
N GLU A 87 -15.34 -9.89 6.12
CA GLU A 87 -15.39 -11.35 6.35
C GLU A 87 -14.00 -11.98 6.51
N THR A 88 -12.93 -11.18 6.45
CA THR A 88 -11.57 -11.69 6.65
C THR A 88 -11.29 -11.86 8.14
N GLN A 89 -10.84 -13.07 8.53
CA GLN A 89 -10.59 -13.40 9.93
C GLN A 89 -9.55 -12.43 10.55
N GLY A 90 -9.86 -11.91 11.73
CA GLY A 90 -8.97 -11.01 12.46
C GLY A 90 -9.06 -9.53 12.04
N VAL A 91 -9.97 -9.18 11.12
CA VAL A 91 -10.17 -7.79 10.69
C VAL A 91 -10.63 -6.92 11.86
N ARG A 92 -10.04 -5.74 11.98
CA ARG A 92 -10.38 -4.72 12.99
C ARG A 92 -11.07 -3.51 12.38
N SER A 93 -10.66 -3.14 11.18
CA SER A 93 -11.29 -2.07 10.41
C SER A 93 -11.01 -2.23 8.92
N VAL A 94 -11.88 -1.66 8.10
CA VAL A 94 -11.74 -1.63 6.64
C VAL A 94 -11.84 -0.18 6.17
N LYS A 95 -10.81 0.28 5.48
CA LYS A 95 -10.84 1.53 4.72
C LYS A 95 -10.79 1.21 3.24
N ASN A 96 -11.92 1.40 2.55
CA ASN A 96 -12.06 1.12 1.13
C ASN A 96 -12.12 2.42 0.32
N ASP A 97 -11.02 2.76 -0.33
CA ASP A 97 -10.86 3.92 -1.22
C ASP A 97 -10.84 3.50 -2.71
N LEU A 98 -11.46 2.37 -3.06
CA LEU A 98 -11.66 1.96 -4.45
C LEU A 98 -12.46 3.00 -5.22
N LYS A 99 -12.04 3.26 -6.43
CA LYS A 99 -12.72 4.14 -7.40
C LYS A 99 -13.36 3.29 -8.48
N ILE A 100 -14.49 3.76 -9.01
CA ILE A 100 -15.09 3.15 -10.19
C ILE A 100 -14.25 3.52 -11.41
N LYS A 101 -13.98 2.56 -12.29
CA LYS A 101 -13.31 2.80 -13.57
C LYS A 101 -14.11 3.81 -14.36
N GLU A 102 -13.42 4.81 -14.87
CA GLU A 102 -13.94 5.71 -15.92
C GLU A 102 -13.26 5.32 -17.23
N GLU A 103 -13.68 5.93 -18.33
CA GLU A 103 -12.99 5.77 -19.60
C GLU A 103 -11.48 5.96 -19.45
N PHE A 104 -10.70 5.06 -20.06
CA PHE A 104 -9.26 5.05 -19.93
C PHE A 104 -8.64 6.33 -20.51
N ASN A 105 -8.10 7.17 -19.63
CA ASN A 105 -7.35 8.35 -20.02
C ASN A 105 -5.85 8.10 -19.77
N PHE A 106 -5.13 7.82 -20.87
CA PHE A 106 -3.68 7.53 -20.82
C PHE A 106 -2.88 8.66 -20.17
N LYS A 107 -3.18 9.92 -20.53
CA LYS A 107 -2.49 11.11 -19.97
C LYS A 107 -2.67 11.22 -18.46
N GLN A 108 -3.87 10.96 -17.96
CA GLN A 108 -4.16 11.00 -16.53
C GLN A 108 -3.48 9.85 -15.78
N SER A 109 -3.45 8.66 -16.37
CA SER A 109 -2.79 7.49 -15.79
C SER A 109 -1.27 7.67 -15.72
N ALA A 110 -0.65 8.17 -16.78
CA ALA A 110 0.77 8.49 -16.83
C ALA A 110 1.14 9.57 -15.80
N LYS A 111 0.30 10.60 -15.65
CA LYS A 111 0.49 11.67 -14.66
C LYS A 111 0.41 11.13 -13.22
N GLY A 112 -0.54 10.24 -12.93
CA GLY A 112 -0.65 9.60 -11.63
C GLY A 112 0.56 8.73 -11.29
N LEU A 113 1.10 8.01 -12.26
CA LEU A 113 2.33 7.22 -12.08
C LEU A 113 3.53 8.13 -11.79
N LEU A 114 3.64 9.26 -12.50
CA LEU A 114 4.72 10.22 -12.29
C LEU A 114 4.68 10.81 -10.88
N ILE A 115 3.51 11.27 -10.41
CA ILE A 115 3.30 11.78 -9.05
C ILE A 115 3.71 10.73 -8.00
N THR A 116 3.23 9.49 -8.16
CA THR A 116 3.58 8.39 -7.25
C THR A 116 5.09 8.13 -7.21
N SER A 117 5.75 8.15 -8.36
CA SER A 117 7.20 7.92 -8.48
C SER A 117 8.00 9.05 -7.84
N GLN A 118 7.61 10.30 -8.06
CA GLN A 118 8.25 11.47 -7.44
C GLN A 118 8.17 11.41 -5.92
N LEU A 119 6.97 11.17 -5.36
CA LEU A 119 6.81 11.05 -3.91
C LEU A 119 7.63 9.89 -3.35
N ARG A 120 7.60 8.72 -4.00
CA ARG A 120 8.37 7.56 -3.56
C ARG A 120 9.86 7.87 -3.54
N THR A 121 10.36 8.58 -4.54
CA THR A 121 11.75 9.04 -4.62
C THR A 121 12.08 10.01 -3.48
N ALA A 122 11.25 11.04 -3.26
CA ALA A 122 11.44 12.00 -2.17
C ALA A 122 11.50 11.31 -0.80
N MET A 123 10.57 10.37 -0.54
CA MET A 123 10.56 9.61 0.72
C MET A 123 11.80 8.72 0.90
N VAL A 124 12.33 8.10 -0.17
CA VAL A 124 13.54 7.26 -0.09
C VAL A 124 14.79 8.10 0.22
N PHE A 125 14.87 9.31 -0.34
CA PHE A 125 16.01 10.22 -0.08
C PHE A 125 15.93 10.91 1.29
N ASN A 126 14.76 11.01 1.89
CA ASN A 126 14.60 11.58 3.22
C ASN A 126 14.95 10.56 4.30
N LYS A 127 16.11 10.73 4.95
CA LYS A 127 16.64 9.79 5.96
C LYS A 127 15.71 9.60 7.18
N ASN A 128 14.82 10.55 7.42
CA ASN A 128 13.88 10.51 8.54
C ASN A 128 12.56 9.80 8.19
N ILE A 129 12.41 9.28 6.97
CA ILE A 129 11.23 8.55 6.51
C ILE A 129 11.60 7.10 6.20
N LYS A 130 10.90 6.16 6.81
CA LYS A 130 10.98 4.73 6.50
C LYS A 130 10.06 4.39 5.32
N ALA A 131 10.46 4.76 4.10
CA ALA A 131 9.65 4.68 2.89
C ALA A 131 9.01 3.29 2.65
N THR A 132 9.62 2.20 3.13
CA THR A 132 9.10 0.83 3.03
C THR A 132 7.83 0.59 3.85
N ASN A 133 7.56 1.42 4.86
CA ASN A 133 6.39 1.29 5.73
C ASN A 133 5.12 1.89 5.10
N TYR A 134 5.24 2.50 3.92
CA TYR A 134 4.13 3.21 3.29
C TYR A 134 3.73 2.59 1.96
N GLN A 135 2.44 2.55 1.72
CA GLN A 135 1.85 2.32 0.40
C GLN A 135 1.30 3.64 -0.13
N ILE A 136 1.65 3.95 -1.39
CA ILE A 136 1.21 5.16 -2.07
C ILE A 136 0.42 4.75 -3.30
N ASP A 137 -0.72 5.41 -3.51
CA ASP A 137 -1.51 5.34 -4.73
C ASP A 137 -1.95 6.74 -5.14
N THR A 138 -2.06 7.01 -6.45
CA THR A 138 -2.47 8.31 -6.97
C THR A 138 -3.65 8.15 -7.92
N TYR A 139 -4.70 8.95 -7.70
CA TYR A 139 -5.88 8.99 -8.55
C TYR A 139 -6.36 10.44 -8.71
N LYS A 140 -6.51 10.91 -9.96
CA LYS A 140 -6.99 12.27 -10.29
C LYS A 140 -6.26 13.35 -9.47
N LYS A 141 -4.91 13.31 -9.45
CA LYS A 141 -4.05 14.23 -8.72
C LYS A 141 -4.20 14.21 -7.19
N LYS A 142 -4.96 13.27 -6.64
CA LYS A 142 -5.04 13.02 -5.20
C LYS A 142 -4.13 11.86 -4.83
N ILE A 143 -3.30 12.08 -3.82
CA ILE A 143 -2.41 11.05 -3.27
C ILE A 143 -3.12 10.37 -2.10
N TYR A 144 -3.11 9.04 -2.11
CA TYR A 144 -3.56 8.18 -1.02
C TYR A 144 -2.34 7.51 -0.39
N ILE A 145 -2.12 7.76 0.90
CA ILE A 145 -1.00 7.20 1.66
C ILE A 145 -1.54 6.35 2.80
N TYR A 146 -1.10 5.10 2.86
CA TYR A 146 -1.37 4.18 3.95
C TYR A 146 -0.06 3.68 4.52
N GLY A 147 0.08 3.66 5.81
CA GLY A 147 1.33 3.20 6.38
C GLY A 147 1.39 3.30 7.89
N LEU A 148 2.60 3.08 8.37
CA LEU A 148 2.95 3.11 9.77
C LEU A 148 4.18 4.00 9.96
N ALA A 149 4.00 5.08 10.71
CA ALA A 149 5.10 5.95 11.15
C ALA A 149 5.60 5.54 12.53
N ILE A 150 6.88 5.67 12.76
CA ILE A 150 7.49 5.41 14.07
C ILE A 150 7.18 6.57 15.01
N THR A 151 7.20 7.81 14.48
CA THR A 151 6.96 9.03 15.26
C THR A 151 5.96 9.95 14.55
N SER A 152 5.41 10.91 15.30
CA SER A 152 4.55 11.96 14.74
C SER A 152 5.30 12.81 13.73
N GLU A 153 6.57 13.09 14.00
CA GLU A 153 7.43 13.89 13.11
C GLU A 153 7.62 13.19 11.76
N GLU A 154 7.82 11.85 11.74
CA GLU A 154 7.89 11.08 10.50
C GLU A 154 6.58 11.17 9.72
N LYS A 155 5.44 11.02 10.40
CA LYS A 155 4.11 11.16 9.78
C LYS A 155 3.93 12.53 9.12
N ASP A 156 4.30 13.61 9.84
CA ASP A 156 4.18 14.98 9.34
C ASP A 156 5.10 15.23 8.15
N LEU A 157 6.32 14.68 8.18
CA LEU A 157 7.26 14.74 7.06
C LEU A 157 6.69 14.03 5.81
N VAL A 158 6.11 12.85 5.96
CA VAL A 158 5.50 12.13 4.83
C VAL A 158 4.37 12.94 4.19
N ILE A 159 3.51 13.56 5.01
CA ILE A 159 2.42 14.40 4.52
C ILE A 159 2.96 15.67 3.85
N LYS A 160 4.01 16.27 4.39
CA LYS A 160 4.67 17.43 3.82
C LYS A 160 5.27 17.11 2.45
N GLU A 161 6.10 16.06 2.34
CA GLU A 161 6.68 15.61 1.07
C GLU A 161 5.58 15.38 0.01
N ALA A 162 4.45 14.78 0.40
CA ALA A 162 3.35 14.53 -0.52
C ALA A 162 2.68 15.83 -1.02
N LYS A 163 2.55 16.84 -0.17
CA LYS A 163 1.96 18.15 -0.54
C LYS A 163 2.88 19.00 -1.42
N GLU A 164 4.18 18.75 -1.36
CA GLU A 164 5.18 19.48 -2.15
C GLU A 164 5.34 18.91 -3.58
N ILE A 165 4.75 17.73 -3.88
CA ILE A 165 4.79 17.16 -5.23
C ILE A 165 3.96 18.01 -6.19
N LEU A 166 4.57 18.35 -7.32
CA LEU A 166 3.93 19.17 -8.36
C LEU A 166 2.65 18.48 -8.88
N ASP A 167 1.62 19.29 -9.16
CA ASP A 167 0.33 18.84 -9.68
C ASP A 167 -0.54 18.05 -8.70
N VAL A 168 -0.19 17.95 -7.44
CA VAL A 168 -1.03 17.35 -6.39
C VAL A 168 -2.08 18.36 -5.93
N GLU A 169 -3.34 17.93 -5.92
CA GLU A 169 -4.48 18.75 -5.47
C GLU A 169 -4.89 18.41 -4.03
N ASP A 170 -4.68 17.16 -3.59
CA ASP A 170 -5.09 16.72 -2.26
C ASP A 170 -4.27 15.52 -1.78
N VAL A 171 -4.09 15.40 -0.47
CA VAL A 171 -3.38 14.30 0.18
C VAL A 171 -4.27 13.65 1.23
N ILE A 172 -4.64 12.39 0.99
CA ILE A 172 -5.46 11.57 1.87
C ILE A 172 -4.54 10.58 2.59
N ALA A 173 -4.10 10.95 3.79
CA ALA A 173 -3.18 10.16 4.58
C ALA A 173 -3.93 9.36 5.66
N SER A 174 -3.71 8.05 5.69
CA SER A 174 -4.14 7.13 6.75
C SER A 174 -2.92 6.44 7.34
N ILE A 175 -2.13 7.23 8.05
CA ILE A 175 -0.88 6.83 8.66
C ILE A 175 -1.13 6.58 10.15
N LEU A 176 -0.89 5.34 10.57
CA LEU A 176 -0.92 4.94 11.97
C LEU A 176 0.40 5.31 12.63
N LEU A 177 0.39 5.56 13.92
CA LEU A 177 1.59 5.62 14.74
C LEU A 177 1.85 4.25 15.38
N VAL A 178 3.11 3.97 15.72
CA VAL A 178 3.47 2.76 16.46
C VAL A 178 2.70 2.67 17.77
N ASP A 179 2.48 3.80 18.44
CA ASP A 179 1.72 3.89 19.67
C ASP A 179 0.23 3.54 19.52
N ASP A 180 -0.31 3.63 18.29
CA ASP A 180 -1.68 3.20 17.95
C ASP A 180 -1.82 1.69 17.78
N LEU A 181 -0.71 0.95 17.74
CA LEU A 181 -0.72 -0.49 17.56
C LEU A 181 -1.06 -1.21 18.86
N ARG A 182 -1.62 -2.42 18.73
CA ARG A 182 -1.75 -3.31 19.87
C ARG A 182 -0.36 -3.72 20.35
N ILE A 183 0.03 -3.25 21.51
CA ILE A 183 1.19 -3.78 22.20
C ILE A 183 0.76 -5.12 22.78
N GLN A 184 1.31 -6.21 22.28
CA GLN A 184 1.21 -7.48 22.97
C GLN A 184 2.03 -7.34 24.25
N LYS A 185 1.35 -7.16 25.40
CA LYS A 185 2.02 -7.24 26.70
C LYS A 185 2.64 -8.63 26.78
N LYS A 186 3.97 -8.66 26.89
CA LYS A 186 4.72 -9.87 27.23
C LYS A 186 4.29 -10.40 28.58
#